data_7fab32ecb9dbd51cc3136ac2c47ff842
#
_entry.id   7fab32ecb9dbd51cc3136ac2c47ff842
#
_cell.length_a   1.000
_cell.length_b   1.000
_cell.length_c   1.000
_cell.angle_alpha   90.00
_cell.angle_beta   90.00
_cell.angle_gamma   90.00
#
_symmetry.space_group_name_H-M   'P 1'
#
loop_
_entity.id
_entity.type
_entity.pdbx_description
1 polymer ?
#
loop_
_entity_poly.entity_id
_entity_poly.type
_entity_poly.pdbx_seq_one_letter_code
_entity_poly.pdbx_strand_id
1 'polypeptide(L)'
;MVGLEKVTNKIIASAEADAARILAEADAECAAVLAAAEENAAKLRAAAEDAADTESASVVSRARAAAETERRGILLAGRCRAIDAAFSSAEKKI
;
A
#
# COMPACT_ATOMS: atom_id res chain seq x y z
N MET A 1 7.55 64.47 25.34
CA MET A 1 6.22 64.52 24.76
C MET A 1 5.47 63.24 24.96
N VAL A 2 4.63 63.24 25.97
CA VAL A 2 3.90 62.06 26.42
C VAL A 2 2.94 61.50 25.37
N GLY A 3 2.36 62.37 24.51
CA GLY A 3 1.43 61.94 23.47
C GLY A 3 2.08 61.16 22.33
N LEU A 4 3.29 61.57 21.92
CA LEU A 4 4.06 60.88 20.88
C LEU A 4 4.54 59.53 21.35
N GLU A 5 4.97 59.40 22.60
CA GLU A 5 5.38 58.13 23.20
C GLU A 5 4.23 57.14 23.28
N LYS A 6 3.04 57.61 23.64
CA LYS A 6 1.82 56.80 23.67
C LYS A 6 1.46 56.27 22.27
N VAL A 7 1.52 57.12 21.27
CA VAL A 7 1.24 56.74 19.88
C VAL A 7 2.26 55.73 19.39
N THR A 8 3.56 55.97 19.62
CA THR A 8 4.64 55.08 19.25
C THR A 8 4.48 53.71 19.93
N ASN A 9 4.22 53.69 21.23
CA ASN A 9 4.03 52.45 21.99
C ASN A 9 2.81 51.67 21.50
N LYS A 10 1.74 52.37 21.12
CA LYS A 10 0.52 51.76 20.58
C LYS A 10 0.77 51.13 19.23
N ILE A 11 1.55 51.78 18.36
CA ILE A 11 1.94 51.22 17.05
C ILE A 11 2.81 49.99 17.20
N ILE A 12 3.78 50.05 18.14
CA ILE A 12 4.65 48.89 18.42
C ILE A 12 3.83 47.74 18.97
N ALA A 13 2.95 47.97 19.92
CA ALA A 13 2.08 46.93 20.49
C ALA A 13 1.17 46.32 19.45
N SER A 14 0.61 47.15 18.55
CA SER A 14 -0.21 46.64 17.44
C SER A 14 0.60 45.81 16.46
N ALA A 15 1.81 46.26 16.13
CA ALA A 15 2.71 45.50 15.24
C ALA A 15 3.13 44.15 15.85
N GLU A 16 3.42 44.13 17.15
CA GLU A 16 3.74 42.91 17.88
C GLU A 16 2.56 41.93 17.91
N ALA A 17 1.35 42.46 18.14
CA ALA A 17 0.14 41.63 18.11
C ALA A 17 -0.13 41.06 16.73
N ASP A 18 0.06 41.85 15.69
CA ASP A 18 -0.09 41.40 14.30
C ASP A 18 0.94 40.33 13.95
N ALA A 19 2.20 40.53 14.36
CA ALA A 19 3.25 39.57 14.15
C ALA A 19 2.94 38.25 14.86
N ALA A 20 2.49 38.31 16.11
CA ALA A 20 2.10 37.11 16.86
C ALA A 20 0.94 36.36 16.20
N ARG A 21 -0.05 37.12 15.72
CA ARG A 21 -1.19 36.53 14.99
C ARG A 21 -0.75 35.84 13.70
N ILE A 22 0.12 36.46 12.90
CA ILE A 22 0.65 35.88 11.66
C ILE A 22 1.43 34.62 11.94
N LEU A 23 2.28 34.63 12.98
CA LEU A 23 3.02 33.44 13.38
C LEU A 23 2.11 32.30 13.83
N ALA A 24 1.08 32.64 14.61
CA ALA A 24 0.10 31.65 15.07
C ALA A 24 -0.68 31.04 13.91
N GLU A 25 -1.09 31.86 12.95
CA GLU A 25 -1.78 31.39 11.73
C GLU A 25 -0.87 30.53 10.89
N ALA A 26 0.39 30.91 10.73
CA ALA A 26 1.37 30.09 9.99
C ALA A 26 1.62 28.74 10.66
N ASP A 27 1.75 28.74 11.98
CA ASP A 27 1.92 27.48 12.74
C ASP A 27 0.68 26.58 12.59
N ALA A 28 -0.51 27.18 12.65
CA ALA A 28 -1.75 26.44 12.46
C ALA A 28 -1.86 25.83 11.05
N GLU A 29 -1.47 26.59 10.02
CA GLU A 29 -1.45 26.10 8.64
C GLU A 29 -0.43 24.98 8.47
N CYS A 30 0.77 25.12 9.04
CA CYS A 30 1.79 24.08 9.01
C CYS A 30 1.29 22.79 9.69
N ALA A 31 0.66 22.92 10.85
CA ALA A 31 0.08 21.79 11.56
C ALA A 31 -1.01 21.10 10.73
N ALA A 32 -1.86 21.89 10.06
CA ALA A 32 -2.91 21.36 9.20
C ALA A 32 -2.34 20.62 7.98
N VAL A 33 -1.31 21.18 7.36
CA VAL A 33 -0.62 20.55 6.21
C VAL A 33 0.03 19.24 6.63
N LEU A 34 0.73 19.24 7.78
CA LEU A 34 1.36 18.01 8.30
C LEU A 34 0.31 16.94 8.62
N ALA A 35 -0.79 17.32 9.26
CA ALA A 35 -1.86 16.38 9.58
C ALA A 35 -2.49 15.79 8.32
N ALA A 36 -2.73 16.61 7.30
CA ALA A 36 -3.25 16.16 6.01
C ALA A 36 -2.26 15.22 5.30
N ALA A 37 -0.97 15.55 5.34
CA ALA A 37 0.08 14.71 4.74
C ALA A 37 0.18 13.35 5.44
N GLU A 38 0.10 13.32 6.78
CA GLU A 38 0.11 12.09 7.57
C GLU A 38 -1.11 11.22 7.25
N GLU A 39 -2.29 11.85 7.17
CA GLU A 39 -3.52 11.13 6.79
C GLU A 39 -3.42 10.54 5.39
N ASN A 40 -2.94 11.31 4.43
CA ASN A 40 -2.77 10.84 3.06
C ASN A 40 -1.73 9.71 2.98
N ALA A 41 -0.64 9.82 3.73
CA ALA A 41 0.39 8.78 3.81
C ALA A 41 -0.19 7.49 4.40
N ALA A 42 -1.01 7.59 5.45
CA ALA A 42 -1.67 6.44 6.07
C ALA A 42 -2.65 5.77 5.09
N LYS A 43 -3.43 6.54 4.36
CA LYS A 43 -4.35 6.03 3.33
C LYS A 43 -3.60 5.34 2.21
N LEU A 44 -2.51 5.94 1.73
CA LEU A 44 -1.68 5.37 0.67
C LEU A 44 -1.05 4.06 1.12
N ARG A 45 -0.56 4.00 2.36
CA ARG A 45 0.02 2.77 2.93
C ARG A 45 -1.02 1.67 3.04
N ALA A 46 -2.22 1.99 3.56
CA ALA A 46 -3.31 1.03 3.67
C ALA A 46 -3.73 0.50 2.29
N ALA A 47 -3.85 1.37 1.29
CA ALA A 47 -4.17 0.97 -0.07
C ALA A 47 -3.08 0.08 -0.68
N ALA A 48 -1.80 0.40 -0.43
CA ALA A 48 -0.68 -0.40 -0.91
C ALA A 48 -0.65 -1.79 -0.24
N GLU A 49 -0.93 -1.86 1.06
CA GLU A 49 -1.02 -3.13 1.79
C GLU A 49 -2.16 -3.99 1.25
N ASP A 50 -3.34 -3.41 1.03
CA ASP A 50 -4.49 -4.12 0.46
C ASP A 50 -4.18 -4.62 -0.96
N ALA A 51 -3.56 -3.80 -1.78
CA ALA A 51 -3.15 -4.18 -3.14
C ALA A 51 -2.13 -5.32 -3.10
N ALA A 52 -1.16 -5.24 -2.19
CA ALA A 52 -0.14 -6.28 -2.02
C ALA A 52 -0.76 -7.60 -1.57
N ASP A 53 -1.70 -7.56 -0.62
CA ASP A 53 -2.40 -8.75 -0.12
C ASP A 53 -3.23 -9.39 -1.23
N THR A 54 -3.94 -8.59 -2.02
CA THR A 54 -4.74 -9.07 -3.15
C THR A 54 -3.86 -9.70 -4.22
N GLU A 55 -2.75 -9.05 -4.57
CA GLU A 55 -1.79 -9.55 -5.55
C GLU A 55 -1.15 -10.86 -5.07
N SER A 56 -0.74 -10.90 -3.80
CA SER A 56 -0.15 -12.09 -3.18
C SER A 56 -1.13 -13.26 -3.20
N ALA A 57 -2.38 -13.04 -2.82
CA ALA A 57 -3.43 -14.06 -2.86
C ALA A 57 -3.66 -14.57 -4.29
N SER A 58 -3.67 -13.66 -5.27
CA SER A 58 -3.83 -14.00 -6.69
C SER A 58 -2.66 -14.85 -7.20
N VAL A 59 -1.42 -14.47 -6.86
CA VAL A 59 -0.22 -15.22 -7.24
C VAL A 59 -0.24 -16.64 -6.65
N VAL A 60 -0.57 -16.76 -5.36
CA VAL A 60 -0.66 -18.05 -4.68
C VAL A 60 -1.76 -18.91 -5.31
N SER A 61 -2.92 -18.35 -5.59
CA SER A 61 -4.04 -19.04 -6.22
C SER A 61 -3.66 -19.58 -7.61
N ARG A 62 -3.00 -18.75 -8.43
CA ARG A 62 -2.54 -19.16 -9.76
C ARG A 62 -1.47 -20.22 -9.69
N ALA A 63 -0.54 -20.11 -8.75
CA ALA A 63 0.52 -21.11 -8.55
C ALA A 63 -0.06 -22.44 -8.14
N ARG A 64 -1.04 -22.47 -7.25
CA ARG A 64 -1.74 -23.70 -6.84
C ARG A 64 -2.49 -24.33 -8.00
N ALA A 65 -3.17 -23.53 -8.81
CA ALA A 65 -3.88 -24.03 -9.98
C ALA A 65 -2.92 -24.63 -11.01
N ALA A 66 -1.78 -23.97 -11.25
CA ALA A 66 -0.75 -24.47 -12.14
C ALA A 66 -0.14 -25.78 -11.62
N ALA A 67 0.15 -25.84 -10.33
CA ALA A 67 0.68 -27.05 -9.69
C ALA A 67 -0.30 -28.21 -9.77
N GLU A 68 -1.60 -27.96 -9.57
CA GLU A 68 -2.64 -28.99 -9.69
C GLU A 68 -2.77 -29.49 -11.13
N THR A 69 -2.69 -28.61 -12.10
CA THR A 69 -2.70 -28.99 -13.52
C THR A 69 -1.49 -29.86 -13.87
N GLU A 70 -0.32 -29.49 -13.39
CA GLU A 70 0.92 -30.25 -13.59
C GLU A 70 0.81 -31.63 -12.94
N ARG A 71 0.31 -31.68 -11.70
CA ARG A 71 0.07 -32.93 -10.98
C ARG A 71 -0.84 -33.86 -11.75
N ARG A 72 -1.95 -33.35 -12.27
CA ARG A 72 -2.89 -34.13 -13.10
C ARG A 72 -2.22 -34.64 -14.36
N GLY A 73 -1.40 -33.80 -15.00
CA GLY A 73 -0.64 -34.19 -16.20
C GLY A 73 0.33 -35.33 -15.92
N ILE A 74 1.05 -35.25 -14.81
CA ILE A 74 1.99 -36.30 -14.39
C ILE A 74 1.25 -37.61 -14.12
N LEU A 75 0.14 -37.55 -13.38
CA LEU A 75 -0.68 -38.72 -13.09
C LEU A 75 -1.25 -39.33 -14.35
N LEU A 76 -1.75 -38.51 -15.26
CA LEU A 76 -2.28 -38.99 -16.54
C LEU A 76 -1.21 -39.66 -17.39
N ALA A 77 -0.04 -39.04 -17.51
CA ALA A 77 1.10 -39.60 -18.22
C ALA A 77 1.55 -40.93 -17.61
N GLY A 78 1.56 -41.04 -16.29
CA GLY A 78 1.87 -42.27 -15.57
C GLY A 78 0.86 -43.39 -15.86
N ARG A 79 -0.44 -43.03 -15.86
CA ARG A 79 -1.50 -43.99 -16.22
C ARG A 79 -1.38 -44.46 -17.67
N CYS A 80 -1.09 -43.56 -18.59
CA CYS A 80 -0.90 -43.92 -20.00
C CYS A 80 0.29 -44.88 -20.17
N ARG A 81 1.40 -44.63 -19.48
CA ARG A 81 2.57 -45.52 -19.50
C ARG A 81 2.25 -46.87 -18.89
N ALA A 82 1.50 -46.91 -17.82
CA ALA A 82 1.09 -48.17 -17.19
C ALA A 82 0.20 -49.02 -18.14
N ILE A 83 -0.73 -48.37 -18.81
CA ILE A 83 -1.63 -48.98 -19.78
C ILE A 83 -0.81 -49.53 -20.97
N ASP A 84 0.08 -48.72 -21.53
CA ASP A 84 0.93 -49.16 -22.63
C ASP A 84 1.81 -50.33 -22.23
N ALA A 85 2.39 -50.31 -21.05
CA ALA A 85 3.19 -51.44 -20.53
C ALA A 85 2.35 -52.70 -20.37
N ALA A 86 1.10 -52.55 -19.90
CA ALA A 86 0.19 -53.70 -19.77
C ALA A 86 -0.18 -54.29 -21.13
N PHE A 87 -0.45 -53.47 -22.13
CA PHE A 87 -0.74 -53.91 -23.48
C PHE A 87 0.47 -54.60 -24.12
N SER A 88 1.67 -54.01 -23.99
CA SER A 88 2.90 -54.65 -24.50
C SER A 88 3.16 -55.99 -23.85
N SER A 89 2.94 -56.09 -22.55
CA SER A 89 3.09 -57.35 -21.81
C SER A 89 2.09 -58.40 -22.28
N ALA A 90 0.84 -58.01 -22.51
CA ALA A 90 -0.21 -58.88 -23.00
C ALA A 90 0.10 -59.38 -24.41
N GLU A 91 0.55 -58.50 -25.31
CA GLU A 91 0.94 -58.88 -26.67
C GLU A 91 2.07 -59.90 -26.70
N LYS A 92 3.05 -59.77 -25.82
CA LYS A 92 4.19 -60.74 -25.74
C LYS A 92 3.76 -62.11 -25.25
N LYS A 93 2.66 -62.22 -24.52
CA LYS A 93 2.15 -63.47 -23.97
C LYS A 93 1.21 -64.22 -24.94
N ILE A 94 0.74 -63.53 -25.94
CA ILE A 94 -0.08 -64.11 -26.99
C ILE A 94 0.83 -64.66 -28.11
#